data_3f8d80df4f1d4ad5f744858033233185
#
_entry.id   3f8d80df4f1d4ad5f744858033233185
#
_cell.length_a   1.000
_cell.length_b   1.000
_cell.length_c   1.000
_cell.angle_alpha   90.00
_cell.angle_beta   90.00
_cell.angle_gamma   90.00
#
_symmetry.space_group_name_H-M   'P 1'
#
loop_
_entity.id
_entity.type
_entity.pdbx_description
1 polymer ?
#
loop_
_entity_poly.entity_id
_entity_poly.type
_entity_poly.pdbx_seq_one_letter_code
_entity_poly.pdbx_strand_id
1 'polypeptide(L)'
;MAKPEPSKSFLRALPGGERPAARAPGTLGAFPQVRMRRNRSDAWTRRLVAENRLSVDDLIWPIFVQDVDGASAVASMPGVRRFGLDALIDAVGPAAEAGVPAVALFPNIDDSLRTPDAAEAVNPDNLVCRAVRAVKAAYPELGVICDVALDPFNSDGHDGLLRDGRILNDETVEVLCRQAVVQAEAGCDVIAPSDMMDGRIGAIRGALDAAGLEGVKILAYSAKYASAFYGPFRDAVGSGDLLAGDKKTYQMDPANAEEALREVALDLEEGADMVMVKPGLPYLDVVRRVKDTFGVPTMVYQVSGEYAMLRAAAANGWLDYDKAVMESLLAFKRAGADAILTYAAPEAAARLKAG
;
A
#
# COMPACT_ATOMS: atom_id res chain seq x y z
N MET A 1 21.68 -37.16 -13.94
CA MET A 1 20.76 -36.05 -13.71
C MET A 1 21.40 -34.80 -14.28
N ALA A 2 20.90 -34.31 -15.39
CA ALA A 2 21.44 -33.11 -16.06
C ALA A 2 20.93 -31.87 -15.32
N LYS A 3 21.86 -30.93 -15.03
CA LYS A 3 21.48 -29.60 -14.49
C LYS A 3 20.62 -28.86 -15.54
N PRO A 4 19.54 -28.18 -15.14
CA PRO A 4 18.82 -27.33 -16.08
C PRO A 4 19.71 -26.17 -16.52
N GLU A 5 19.74 -25.91 -17.82
CA GLU A 5 20.41 -24.73 -18.38
C GLU A 5 19.66 -23.46 -17.91
N PRO A 6 20.38 -22.37 -17.63
CA PRO A 6 19.75 -21.11 -17.28
C PRO A 6 18.90 -20.61 -18.44
N SER A 7 17.62 -20.30 -18.16
CA SER A 7 16.69 -19.74 -19.14
C SER A 7 17.29 -18.45 -19.73
N LYS A 8 17.34 -18.38 -21.05
CA LYS A 8 17.78 -17.19 -21.78
C LYS A 8 16.85 -16.04 -21.41
N SER A 9 17.43 -15.04 -20.76
CA SER A 9 16.82 -13.75 -20.46
C SER A 9 15.91 -13.26 -21.59
N PHE A 10 14.65 -13.03 -21.28
CA PHE A 10 13.64 -12.41 -22.15
C PHE A 10 13.83 -10.87 -22.25
N LEU A 11 15.04 -10.37 -22.00
CA LEU A 11 15.40 -9.00 -22.34
C LEU A 11 15.60 -8.86 -23.85
N ARG A 12 14.58 -9.18 -24.64
CA ARG A 12 14.39 -8.52 -25.92
C ARG A 12 13.95 -7.11 -25.57
N ALA A 13 14.84 -6.13 -25.84
CA ALA A 13 14.48 -4.74 -25.87
C ALA A 13 13.09 -4.58 -26.46
N LEU A 14 12.15 -4.09 -25.67
CA LEU A 14 10.88 -3.64 -26.20
C LEU A 14 11.24 -2.72 -27.39
N PRO A 15 10.66 -2.92 -28.59
CA PRO A 15 10.97 -2.06 -29.71
C PRO A 15 10.74 -0.63 -29.22
N GLY A 16 11.76 0.19 -29.32
CA GLY A 16 11.70 1.60 -28.98
C GLY A 16 10.63 2.27 -29.85
N GLY A 17 9.37 2.14 -29.47
CA GLY A 17 8.33 2.99 -29.95
C GLY A 17 8.75 4.39 -29.52
N GLU A 18 9.07 5.25 -30.47
CA GLU A 18 9.23 6.67 -30.22
C GLU A 18 8.03 7.09 -29.39
N ARG A 19 8.26 7.49 -28.12
CA ARG A 19 7.22 8.16 -27.34
C ARG A 19 6.66 9.25 -28.25
N PRO A 20 5.34 9.33 -28.49
CA PRO A 20 4.83 10.47 -29.23
C PRO A 20 5.36 11.69 -28.48
N ALA A 21 6.22 12.45 -29.16
CA ALA A 21 6.82 13.65 -28.61
C ALA A 21 5.67 14.45 -28.02
N ALA A 22 5.73 14.77 -26.71
CA ALA A 22 4.76 15.62 -26.09
C ALA A 22 4.58 16.81 -27.00
N ARG A 23 3.41 16.96 -27.61
CA ARG A 23 3.15 18.03 -28.59
C ARG A 23 3.54 19.32 -27.87
N ALA A 24 4.55 19.99 -28.40
CA ALA A 24 4.99 21.27 -27.88
C ALA A 24 3.72 22.16 -27.78
N PRO A 25 3.52 22.89 -26.67
CA PRO A 25 2.34 23.75 -26.47
C PRO A 25 2.16 24.85 -27.51
N GLY A 26 3.09 24.97 -28.46
CA GLY A 26 3.25 26.13 -29.34
C GLY A 26 2.22 26.33 -30.46
N THR A 27 1.21 25.46 -30.64
CA THR A 27 0.28 25.57 -31.79
C THR A 27 -1.20 25.63 -31.41
N LEU A 28 -1.53 25.84 -30.13
CA LEU A 28 -2.94 25.84 -29.69
C LEU A 28 -3.69 27.17 -29.92
N GLY A 29 -3.07 28.12 -30.59
CA GLY A 29 -3.64 29.46 -30.80
C GLY A 29 -3.34 30.41 -29.63
N ALA A 30 -3.77 31.67 -29.76
CA ALA A 30 -3.51 32.75 -28.84
C ALA A 30 -4.81 33.45 -28.38
N PHE A 31 -4.71 34.23 -27.30
CA PHE A 31 -5.76 35.16 -26.93
C PHE A 31 -5.91 36.21 -28.08
N PRO A 32 -7.14 36.64 -28.43
CA PRO A 32 -8.44 36.36 -27.77
C PRO A 32 -9.16 35.09 -28.25
N GLN A 33 -8.68 34.39 -29.28
CA GLN A 33 -9.35 33.24 -29.87
C GLN A 33 -9.36 32.06 -28.88
N VAL A 34 -8.20 31.79 -28.22
CA VAL A 34 -8.06 30.80 -27.17
C VAL A 34 -8.31 31.41 -25.81
N ARG A 35 -9.31 30.88 -25.08
CA ARG A 35 -9.67 31.31 -23.74
C ARG A 35 -9.93 30.07 -22.88
N MET A 36 -8.94 29.65 -22.12
CA MET A 36 -9.00 28.45 -21.26
C MET A 36 -10.11 28.52 -20.20
N ARG A 37 -10.54 29.72 -19.81
CA ARG A 37 -11.64 29.91 -18.84
C ARG A 37 -13.01 29.48 -19.35
N ARG A 38 -13.21 29.31 -20.66
CA ARG A 38 -14.49 28.84 -21.22
C ARG A 38 -14.92 27.51 -20.65
N ASN A 39 -13.99 26.54 -20.56
CA ASN A 39 -14.25 25.22 -20.01
C ASN A 39 -14.41 25.19 -18.48
N ARG A 40 -14.13 26.33 -17.81
CA ARG A 40 -14.23 26.46 -16.34
C ARG A 40 -15.45 27.22 -15.87
N SER A 41 -16.15 27.95 -16.77
CA SER A 41 -17.24 28.86 -16.41
C SER A 41 -18.40 28.13 -15.74
N ASP A 42 -18.80 26.99 -16.27
CA ASP A 42 -20.01 26.26 -15.86
C ASP A 42 -19.70 24.93 -15.20
N ALA A 43 -20.54 24.53 -14.24
CA ALA A 43 -20.36 23.27 -13.53
C ALA A 43 -20.45 22.04 -14.47
N TRP A 44 -21.39 22.05 -15.38
CA TRP A 44 -21.55 20.95 -16.35
C TRP A 44 -20.35 20.84 -17.29
N THR A 45 -19.78 21.95 -17.73
CA THR A 45 -18.59 21.96 -18.59
C THR A 45 -17.39 21.38 -17.83
N ARG A 46 -17.16 21.83 -16.57
CA ARG A 46 -16.08 21.28 -15.75
C ARG A 46 -16.20 19.77 -15.56
N ARG A 47 -17.44 19.26 -15.36
CA ARG A 47 -17.66 17.79 -15.26
C ARG A 47 -17.39 17.06 -16.57
N LEU A 48 -17.74 17.69 -17.71
CA LEU A 48 -17.56 17.10 -19.03
C LEU A 48 -16.08 16.94 -19.41
N VAL A 49 -15.25 17.93 -19.07
CA VAL A 49 -13.82 17.97 -19.42
C VAL A 49 -12.90 17.43 -18.32
N ALA A 50 -13.45 16.89 -17.26
CA ALA A 50 -12.64 16.28 -16.18
C ALA A 50 -11.92 15.04 -16.72
N GLU A 51 -10.58 15.07 -16.65
CA GLU A 51 -9.70 14.02 -17.16
C GLU A 51 -9.62 12.81 -16.23
N ASN A 52 -9.79 13.03 -14.92
CA ASN A 52 -9.72 11.99 -13.92
C ASN A 52 -10.96 12.02 -13.03
N ARG A 53 -11.34 10.86 -12.56
CA ARG A 53 -12.45 10.69 -11.62
C ARG A 53 -12.00 9.75 -10.51
N LEU A 54 -12.50 10.01 -9.31
CA LEU A 54 -12.38 9.12 -8.16
C LEU A 54 -13.69 8.35 -8.03
N SER A 55 -13.60 7.04 -7.89
CA SER A 55 -14.71 6.15 -7.57
C SER A 55 -14.45 5.40 -6.28
N VAL A 56 -15.47 4.74 -5.75
CA VAL A 56 -15.30 3.88 -4.58
C VAL A 56 -14.39 2.68 -4.87
N ASP A 57 -14.37 2.22 -6.13
CA ASP A 57 -13.54 1.10 -6.59
C ASP A 57 -12.03 1.41 -6.53
N ASP A 58 -11.68 2.68 -6.39
CA ASP A 58 -10.29 3.12 -6.23
C ASP A 58 -9.78 3.04 -4.78
N LEU A 59 -10.63 2.69 -3.81
CA LEU A 59 -10.32 2.79 -2.39
C LEU A 59 -9.96 1.43 -1.78
N ILE A 60 -8.86 1.39 -1.00
CA ILE A 60 -8.51 0.27 -0.14
C ILE A 60 -8.44 0.80 1.29
N TRP A 61 -9.11 0.12 2.24
CA TRP A 61 -9.13 0.57 3.62
C TRP A 61 -8.09 -0.17 4.48
N PRO A 62 -6.99 0.48 4.92
CA PRO A 62 -6.05 -0.09 5.89
C PRO A 62 -6.67 -0.09 7.29
N ILE A 63 -6.64 -1.25 7.96
CA ILE A 63 -7.27 -1.48 9.26
C ILE A 63 -6.23 -2.03 10.23
N PHE A 64 -6.19 -1.49 11.45
CA PHE A 64 -5.41 -2.05 12.54
C PHE A 64 -6.26 -3.06 13.31
N VAL A 65 -5.73 -4.26 13.50
CA VAL A 65 -6.33 -5.32 14.31
C VAL A 65 -5.56 -5.50 15.61
N GLN A 66 -6.27 -5.83 16.72
CA GLN A 66 -5.70 -6.06 18.05
C GLN A 66 -6.25 -7.33 18.67
N ASP A 67 -5.50 -7.93 19.58
CA ASP A 67 -5.91 -9.16 20.28
C ASP A 67 -6.66 -8.87 21.60
N VAL A 68 -7.38 -7.75 21.62
CA VAL A 68 -8.21 -7.31 22.75
C VAL A 68 -9.60 -7.00 22.19
N ASP A 69 -10.64 -7.42 22.90
CA ASP A 69 -12.03 -7.20 22.52
C ASP A 69 -12.37 -5.71 22.34
N GLY A 70 -13.33 -5.44 21.46
CA GLY A 70 -13.79 -4.10 21.17
C GLY A 70 -12.85 -3.30 20.28
N ALA A 71 -12.85 -1.97 20.46
CA ALA A 71 -12.05 -1.09 19.62
C ALA A 71 -11.40 0.04 20.43
N SER A 72 -10.09 0.26 20.23
CA SER A 72 -9.31 1.32 20.87
C SER A 72 -8.88 2.39 19.87
N ALA A 73 -8.85 3.66 20.31
CA ALA A 73 -8.42 4.77 19.46
C ALA A 73 -6.90 4.78 19.26
N VAL A 74 -6.44 5.18 18.08
CA VAL A 74 -5.03 5.51 17.82
C VAL A 74 -4.83 7.00 18.10
N ALA A 75 -4.11 7.35 19.16
CA ALA A 75 -4.00 8.72 19.64
C ALA A 75 -3.43 9.69 18.59
N SER A 76 -2.44 9.25 17.85
CA SER A 76 -1.76 10.02 16.78
C SER A 76 -2.55 10.09 15.47
N MET A 77 -3.69 9.37 15.35
CA MET A 77 -4.51 9.31 14.13
C MET A 77 -5.99 9.53 14.47
N PRO A 78 -6.46 10.77 14.65
CA PRO A 78 -7.85 11.05 15.02
C PRO A 78 -8.85 10.40 14.07
N GLY A 79 -9.80 9.61 14.63
CA GLY A 79 -10.80 8.86 13.87
C GLY A 79 -10.38 7.43 13.49
N VAL A 80 -9.10 7.09 13.56
CA VAL A 80 -8.60 5.72 13.33
C VAL A 80 -8.63 4.92 14.63
N ARG A 81 -8.98 3.64 14.51
CA ARG A 81 -9.09 2.72 15.64
C ARG A 81 -8.37 1.40 15.33
N ARG A 82 -7.93 0.71 16.40
CA ARG A 82 -7.60 -0.71 16.37
C ARG A 82 -8.84 -1.50 16.75
N PHE A 83 -9.09 -2.62 16.10
CA PHE A 83 -10.28 -3.42 16.29
C PHE A 83 -9.93 -4.83 16.75
N GLY A 84 -10.58 -5.32 17.82
CA GLY A 84 -10.69 -6.74 18.12
C GLY A 84 -11.53 -7.45 17.04
N LEU A 85 -11.47 -8.78 16.95
CA LEU A 85 -12.07 -9.53 15.84
C LEU A 85 -13.57 -9.26 15.65
N ASP A 86 -14.37 -9.24 16.74
CA ASP A 86 -15.81 -8.96 16.65
C ASP A 86 -16.06 -7.53 16.17
N ALA A 87 -15.37 -6.55 16.76
CA ALA A 87 -15.49 -5.16 16.37
C ALA A 87 -14.97 -4.88 14.94
N LEU A 88 -14.04 -5.69 14.44
CA LEU A 88 -13.55 -5.63 13.06
C LEU A 88 -14.69 -5.93 12.08
N ILE A 89 -15.45 -7.00 12.32
CA ILE A 89 -16.56 -7.40 11.44
C ILE A 89 -17.62 -6.31 11.40
N ASP A 90 -17.97 -5.74 12.55
CA ASP A 90 -18.94 -4.63 12.64
C ASP A 90 -18.45 -3.37 11.90
N ALA A 91 -17.14 -3.09 11.95
CA ALA A 91 -16.56 -1.94 11.28
C ALA A 91 -16.44 -2.11 9.74
N VAL A 92 -16.17 -3.34 9.30
CA VAL A 92 -15.99 -3.66 7.87
C VAL A 92 -17.32 -3.62 7.10
N GLY A 93 -18.43 -4.03 7.73
CA GLY A 93 -19.75 -4.10 7.10
C GLY A 93 -20.15 -2.83 6.36
N PRO A 94 -20.24 -1.66 7.03
CA PRO A 94 -20.59 -0.41 6.36
C PRO A 94 -19.67 0.01 5.21
N ALA A 95 -18.37 -0.31 5.29
CA ALA A 95 -17.43 -0.01 4.22
C ALA A 95 -17.64 -0.93 3.00
N ALA A 96 -17.88 -2.22 3.23
CA ALA A 96 -18.22 -3.17 2.17
C ALA A 96 -19.57 -2.81 1.50
N GLU A 97 -20.60 -2.47 2.29
CA GLU A 97 -21.88 -1.96 1.78
C GLU A 97 -21.74 -0.65 1.02
N ALA A 98 -20.77 0.18 1.42
CA ALA A 98 -20.40 1.38 0.66
C ALA A 98 -19.71 1.07 -0.66
N GLY A 99 -19.29 -0.17 -0.90
CA GLY A 99 -18.67 -0.63 -2.13
C GLY A 99 -17.13 -0.56 -2.10
N VAL A 100 -16.51 -0.36 -0.93
CA VAL A 100 -15.04 -0.46 -0.80
C VAL A 100 -14.61 -1.88 -1.18
N PRO A 101 -13.75 -2.06 -2.21
CA PRO A 101 -13.50 -3.38 -2.78
C PRO A 101 -12.54 -4.24 -1.93
N ALA A 102 -11.69 -3.62 -1.12
CA ALA A 102 -10.71 -4.36 -0.33
C ALA A 102 -10.31 -3.66 0.97
N VAL A 103 -9.88 -4.47 1.92
CA VAL A 103 -9.26 -4.03 3.18
C VAL A 103 -7.81 -4.54 3.26
N ALA A 104 -6.94 -3.78 3.94
CA ALA A 104 -5.57 -4.20 4.21
C ALA A 104 -5.36 -4.31 5.73
N LEU A 105 -4.90 -5.46 6.23
CA LEU A 105 -4.84 -5.76 7.65
C LEU A 105 -3.42 -5.55 8.21
N PHE A 106 -3.33 -4.82 9.34
CA PHE A 106 -2.09 -4.53 10.06
C PHE A 106 -2.26 -4.88 11.54
N PRO A 107 -1.45 -5.81 12.11
CA PRO A 107 -1.62 -6.26 13.48
C PRO A 107 -0.97 -5.33 14.50
N ASN A 108 -1.62 -5.21 15.65
CA ASN A 108 -1.05 -4.75 16.91
C ASN A 108 -1.10 -5.93 17.89
N ILE A 109 0.00 -6.64 18.03
CA ILE A 109 0.09 -7.83 18.88
C ILE A 109 0.62 -7.48 20.29
N ASP A 110 0.41 -8.40 21.23
CA ASP A 110 1.01 -8.28 22.57
C ASP A 110 2.54 -8.36 22.49
N ASP A 111 3.23 -7.51 23.27
CA ASP A 111 4.69 -7.42 23.23
C ASP A 111 5.38 -8.74 23.62
N SER A 112 4.72 -9.60 24.43
CA SER A 112 5.24 -10.92 24.80
C SER A 112 5.36 -11.90 23.62
N LEU A 113 4.67 -11.64 22.51
CA LEU A 113 4.71 -12.44 21.28
C LEU A 113 5.81 -11.96 20.31
N ARG A 114 6.45 -10.82 20.60
CA ARG A 114 7.54 -10.30 19.79
C ARG A 114 8.85 -10.99 20.16
N THR A 115 9.49 -11.58 19.17
CA THR A 115 10.75 -12.31 19.35
C THR A 115 11.80 -11.85 18.35
N PRO A 116 13.13 -12.03 18.61
CA PRO A 116 14.17 -11.65 17.65
C PRO A 116 14.06 -12.36 16.30
N ASP A 117 13.47 -13.55 16.26
CA ASP A 117 13.24 -14.36 15.06
C ASP A 117 11.84 -14.19 14.44
N ALA A 118 11.02 -13.30 15.04
CA ALA A 118 9.66 -13.02 14.60
C ALA A 118 8.78 -14.29 14.46
N ALA A 119 8.91 -15.24 15.39
CA ALA A 119 8.26 -16.55 15.30
C ALA A 119 6.74 -16.48 15.14
N GLU A 120 6.08 -15.47 15.73
CA GLU A 120 4.64 -15.27 15.61
C GLU A 120 4.20 -14.93 14.18
N ALA A 121 5.06 -14.37 13.33
CA ALA A 121 4.74 -14.08 11.94
C ALA A 121 4.35 -15.33 11.13
N VAL A 122 4.91 -16.47 11.49
CA VAL A 122 4.70 -17.76 10.80
C VAL A 122 3.73 -18.70 11.54
N ASN A 123 3.14 -18.24 12.64
CA ASN A 123 2.11 -18.97 13.35
C ASN A 123 0.80 -18.94 12.53
N PRO A 124 0.24 -20.10 12.10
CA PRO A 124 -0.99 -20.11 11.30
C PRO A 124 -2.23 -19.58 12.03
N ASP A 125 -2.16 -19.48 13.38
CA ASP A 125 -3.22 -18.94 14.22
C ASP A 125 -2.89 -17.55 14.78
N ASN A 126 -1.92 -16.85 14.20
CA ASN A 126 -1.61 -15.48 14.58
C ASN A 126 -2.82 -14.54 14.35
N LEU A 127 -2.75 -13.36 14.93
CA LEU A 127 -3.85 -12.38 14.88
C LEU A 127 -4.30 -12.05 13.45
N VAL A 128 -3.36 -11.90 12.49
CA VAL A 128 -3.69 -11.59 11.09
C VAL A 128 -4.45 -12.73 10.45
N CYS A 129 -3.97 -13.97 10.59
CA CYS A 129 -4.63 -15.16 10.03
C CYS A 129 -6.04 -15.35 10.60
N ARG A 130 -6.23 -15.10 11.91
CA ARG A 130 -7.56 -15.11 12.54
C ARG A 130 -8.48 -14.02 11.98
N ALA A 131 -7.95 -12.80 11.81
CA ALA A 131 -8.69 -11.68 11.23
C ALA A 131 -9.10 -11.95 9.77
N VAL A 132 -8.19 -12.49 8.95
CA VAL A 132 -8.48 -12.93 7.57
C VAL A 132 -9.65 -13.91 7.54
N ARG A 133 -9.57 -14.99 8.32
CA ARG A 133 -10.65 -15.99 8.41
C ARG A 133 -11.97 -15.37 8.81
N ALA A 134 -11.97 -14.49 9.79
CA ALA A 134 -13.18 -13.82 10.29
C ALA A 134 -13.82 -12.91 9.22
N VAL A 135 -13.00 -12.08 8.54
CA VAL A 135 -13.48 -11.19 7.46
C VAL A 135 -14.00 -12.01 6.27
N LYS A 136 -13.25 -13.03 5.82
CA LYS A 136 -13.69 -13.87 4.68
C LYS A 136 -14.93 -14.69 4.99
N ALA A 137 -15.14 -15.11 6.24
CA ALA A 137 -16.38 -15.79 6.66
C ALA A 137 -17.59 -14.85 6.63
N ALA A 138 -17.43 -13.58 7.03
CA ALA A 138 -18.52 -12.60 7.08
C ALA A 138 -18.78 -11.94 5.72
N TYR A 139 -17.71 -11.66 4.94
CA TYR A 139 -17.74 -10.92 3.67
C TYR A 139 -16.89 -11.64 2.61
N PRO A 140 -17.35 -12.77 2.04
CA PRO A 140 -16.56 -13.60 1.11
C PRO A 140 -16.05 -12.86 -0.13
N GLU A 141 -16.83 -11.89 -0.63
CA GLU A 141 -16.53 -11.11 -1.83
C GLU A 141 -15.57 -9.93 -1.58
N LEU A 142 -15.34 -9.56 -0.32
CA LEU A 142 -14.43 -8.48 0.02
C LEU A 142 -12.98 -8.94 -0.12
N GLY A 143 -12.17 -8.19 -0.87
CA GLY A 143 -10.75 -8.46 -1.01
C GLY A 143 -10.01 -8.24 0.32
N VAL A 144 -9.17 -9.18 0.72
CA VAL A 144 -8.32 -9.06 1.92
C VAL A 144 -6.85 -9.04 1.50
N ILE A 145 -6.16 -7.97 1.87
CA ILE A 145 -4.74 -7.75 1.62
C ILE A 145 -4.01 -7.92 2.95
N CYS A 146 -2.96 -8.74 2.97
CA CYS A 146 -2.11 -8.91 4.14
C CYS A 146 -0.72 -8.35 3.89
N ASP A 147 -0.27 -7.51 4.82
CA ASP A 147 1.11 -7.04 4.86
C ASP A 147 2.06 -8.19 5.20
N VAL A 148 3.18 -8.29 4.48
CA VAL A 148 4.25 -9.25 4.76
C VAL A 148 5.50 -8.46 5.09
N ALA A 149 5.78 -8.39 6.40
CA ALA A 149 6.93 -7.74 7.01
C ALA A 149 7.04 -8.22 8.45
N LEU A 150 8.20 -8.10 9.06
CA LEU A 150 8.45 -8.65 10.41
C LEU A 150 8.35 -7.62 11.53
N ASP A 151 8.26 -6.32 11.22
CA ASP A 151 8.24 -5.26 12.25
C ASP A 151 7.08 -5.33 13.27
N PRO A 152 5.89 -5.89 12.98
CA PRO A 152 4.90 -6.13 14.01
C PRO A 152 5.26 -7.29 14.97
N PHE A 153 6.11 -8.22 14.54
CA PHE A 153 6.37 -9.51 15.19
C PHE A 153 7.76 -9.62 15.80
N ASN A 154 8.67 -8.73 15.43
CA ASN A 154 10.04 -8.77 15.85
C ASN A 154 10.27 -7.79 17.03
N SER A 155 11.15 -8.16 17.96
CA SER A 155 11.44 -7.37 19.17
C SER A 155 12.29 -6.12 18.90
N ASP A 156 12.88 -6.00 17.72
CA ASP A 156 13.77 -4.89 17.33
C ASP A 156 13.06 -3.82 16.48
N GLY A 157 11.80 -4.04 16.12
CA GLY A 157 10.97 -3.12 15.34
C GLY A 157 11.39 -2.95 13.87
N HIS A 158 12.25 -3.83 13.36
CA HIS A 158 12.67 -3.84 11.96
C HIS A 158 11.79 -4.73 11.08
N ASP A 159 11.66 -4.39 9.79
CA ASP A 159 10.93 -5.21 8.81
C ASP A 159 11.63 -6.55 8.50
N GLY A 160 12.92 -6.68 8.88
CA GLY A 160 13.75 -7.88 8.73
C GLY A 160 14.44 -8.30 10.03
N LEU A 161 15.08 -9.46 9.99
CA LEU A 161 15.85 -10.01 11.13
C LEU A 161 17.11 -9.21 11.36
N LEU A 162 17.38 -8.83 12.61
CA LEU A 162 18.56 -8.08 13.03
C LEU A 162 19.57 -9.00 13.73
N ARG A 163 20.84 -8.97 13.31
CA ARG A 163 21.95 -9.65 13.99
C ARG A 163 23.21 -8.80 13.91
N ASP A 164 23.86 -8.58 15.04
CA ASP A 164 25.09 -7.77 15.15
C ASP A 164 24.97 -6.37 14.49
N GLY A 165 23.79 -5.74 14.63
CA GLY A 165 23.49 -4.43 14.07
C GLY A 165 23.27 -4.41 12.55
N ARG A 166 23.07 -5.57 11.91
CA ARG A 166 22.82 -5.71 10.48
C ARG A 166 21.50 -6.42 10.21
N ILE A 167 20.76 -5.93 9.24
CA ILE A 167 19.60 -6.63 8.71
C ILE A 167 20.07 -7.77 7.81
N LEU A 168 19.55 -8.96 8.07
CA LEU A 168 19.88 -10.19 7.34
C LEU A 168 18.90 -10.38 6.19
N ASN A 169 19.28 -10.06 4.96
CA ASN A 169 18.41 -10.14 3.80
C ASN A 169 17.87 -11.54 3.57
N ASP A 170 18.74 -12.50 3.32
CA ASP A 170 18.38 -13.84 2.86
C ASP A 170 17.60 -14.62 3.91
N GLU A 171 18.03 -14.57 5.17
CA GLU A 171 17.32 -15.21 6.29
C GLU A 171 15.94 -14.56 6.52
N THR A 172 15.81 -13.25 6.31
CA THR A 172 14.52 -12.56 6.37
C THR A 172 13.60 -13.07 5.28
N VAL A 173 14.06 -13.17 4.04
CA VAL A 173 13.27 -13.66 2.89
C VAL A 173 12.71 -15.07 3.16
N GLU A 174 13.48 -15.96 3.80
CA GLU A 174 12.99 -17.29 4.18
C GLU A 174 11.81 -17.22 5.17
N VAL A 175 11.82 -16.29 6.12
CA VAL A 175 10.70 -16.09 7.06
C VAL A 175 9.50 -15.47 6.34
N LEU A 176 9.72 -14.47 5.48
CA LEU A 176 8.65 -13.81 4.70
C LEU A 176 7.92 -14.80 3.78
N CYS A 177 8.64 -15.74 3.17
CA CYS A 177 8.01 -16.81 2.37
C CYS A 177 7.03 -17.64 3.21
N ARG A 178 7.43 -18.04 4.43
CA ARG A 178 6.54 -18.78 5.34
C ARG A 178 5.37 -17.93 5.83
N GLN A 179 5.60 -16.65 6.16
CA GLN A 179 4.55 -15.71 6.54
C GLN A 179 3.52 -15.56 5.42
N ALA A 180 3.97 -15.38 4.18
CA ALA A 180 3.08 -15.27 3.01
C ALA A 180 2.21 -16.51 2.82
N VAL A 181 2.78 -17.70 2.96
CA VAL A 181 2.05 -18.96 2.82
C VAL A 181 0.98 -19.11 3.91
N VAL A 182 1.29 -18.91 5.19
CA VAL A 182 0.28 -19.06 6.26
C VAL A 182 -0.84 -18.02 6.17
N GLN A 183 -0.56 -16.82 5.71
CA GLN A 183 -1.58 -15.79 5.46
C GLN A 183 -2.47 -16.16 4.27
N ALA A 184 -1.90 -16.68 3.19
CA ALA A 184 -2.62 -17.15 2.02
C ALA A 184 -3.51 -18.38 2.34
N GLU A 185 -3.00 -19.35 3.10
CA GLU A 185 -3.77 -20.48 3.61
C GLU A 185 -4.93 -20.06 4.52
N ALA A 186 -4.80 -18.95 5.25
CA ALA A 186 -5.88 -18.38 6.04
C ALA A 186 -6.99 -17.76 5.17
N GLY A 187 -6.79 -17.59 3.86
CA GLY A 187 -7.76 -17.05 2.89
C GLY A 187 -7.46 -15.62 2.42
N CYS A 188 -6.24 -15.11 2.62
CA CYS A 188 -5.83 -13.81 2.09
C CYS A 188 -5.84 -13.83 0.56
N ASP A 189 -6.39 -12.79 -0.08
CA ASP A 189 -6.50 -12.68 -1.55
C ASP A 189 -5.26 -12.07 -2.18
N VAL A 190 -4.55 -11.21 -1.43
CA VAL A 190 -3.37 -10.46 -1.91
C VAL A 190 -2.31 -10.42 -0.82
N ILE A 191 -1.15 -10.93 -1.12
CA ILE A 191 0.07 -10.79 -0.29
C ILE A 191 0.78 -9.50 -0.68
N ALA A 192 1.12 -8.66 0.32
CA ALA A 192 1.68 -7.34 0.08
C ALA A 192 3.02 -7.14 0.82
N PRO A 193 4.15 -7.64 0.27
CA PRO A 193 5.45 -7.53 0.91
C PRO A 193 5.90 -6.07 1.03
N SER A 194 6.10 -5.61 2.27
CA SER A 194 6.47 -4.22 2.56
C SER A 194 7.84 -4.07 3.22
N ASP A 195 8.59 -5.15 3.30
CA ASP A 195 9.86 -5.28 3.99
C ASP A 195 11.06 -4.65 3.26
N MET A 196 11.03 -4.59 1.93
CA MET A 196 12.10 -4.08 1.05
C MET A 196 13.38 -4.94 1.02
N MET A 197 13.31 -6.24 1.29
CA MET A 197 14.45 -7.13 1.10
C MET A 197 14.65 -7.48 -0.37
N ASP A 198 15.90 -7.63 -0.79
CA ASP A 198 16.23 -7.97 -2.18
C ASP A 198 15.76 -9.41 -2.52
N GLY A 199 15.11 -9.59 -3.68
CA GLY A 199 14.67 -10.91 -4.18
C GLY A 199 13.44 -11.49 -3.49
N ARG A 200 12.80 -10.75 -2.58
CA ARG A 200 11.66 -11.23 -1.79
C ARG A 200 10.43 -11.59 -2.63
N ILE A 201 10.17 -10.84 -3.69
CA ILE A 201 8.97 -11.06 -4.51
C ILE A 201 9.05 -12.40 -5.23
N GLY A 202 10.19 -12.69 -5.86
CA GLY A 202 10.42 -13.97 -6.55
C GLY A 202 10.40 -15.16 -5.61
N ALA A 203 10.99 -15.01 -4.42
CA ALA A 203 10.99 -16.06 -3.41
C ALA A 203 9.57 -16.34 -2.90
N ILE A 204 8.79 -15.30 -2.55
CA ILE A 204 7.41 -15.42 -2.10
C ILE A 204 6.53 -16.01 -3.19
N ARG A 205 6.65 -15.58 -4.47
CA ARG A 205 5.90 -16.14 -5.58
C ARG A 205 6.18 -17.65 -5.72
N GLY A 206 7.47 -18.03 -5.68
CA GLY A 206 7.85 -19.44 -5.72
C GLY A 206 7.31 -20.26 -4.54
N ALA A 207 7.27 -19.70 -3.33
CA ALA A 207 6.73 -20.37 -2.15
C ALA A 207 5.21 -20.57 -2.24
N LEU A 208 4.47 -19.56 -2.70
CA LEU A 208 3.02 -19.64 -2.92
C LEU A 208 2.68 -20.68 -3.99
N ASP A 209 3.39 -20.68 -5.11
CA ASP A 209 3.19 -21.66 -6.21
C ASP A 209 3.49 -23.08 -5.74
N ALA A 210 4.57 -23.28 -4.97
CA ALA A 210 4.91 -24.58 -4.41
C ALA A 210 3.88 -25.11 -3.40
N ALA A 211 3.12 -24.21 -2.75
CA ALA A 211 2.03 -24.53 -1.84
C ALA A 211 0.67 -24.73 -2.56
N GLY A 212 0.60 -24.60 -3.89
CA GLY A 212 -0.65 -24.70 -4.66
C GLY A 212 -1.55 -23.46 -4.52
N LEU A 213 -0.95 -22.30 -4.27
CA LEU A 213 -1.63 -21.02 -4.02
C LEU A 213 -1.38 -20.02 -5.16
N GLU A 214 -1.30 -20.50 -6.41
CA GLU A 214 -0.98 -19.71 -7.61
C GLU A 214 -2.02 -18.59 -7.86
N GLY A 215 -3.24 -18.73 -7.33
CA GLY A 215 -4.31 -17.72 -7.45
C GLY A 215 -4.14 -16.50 -6.55
N VAL A 216 -3.24 -16.53 -5.56
CA VAL A 216 -2.97 -15.41 -4.65
C VAL A 216 -2.11 -14.38 -5.35
N LYS A 217 -2.56 -13.11 -5.35
CA LYS A 217 -1.87 -12.00 -6.01
C LYS A 217 -0.77 -11.46 -5.12
N ILE A 218 0.24 -10.84 -5.74
CA ILE A 218 1.30 -10.12 -5.05
C ILE A 218 1.20 -8.63 -5.37
N LEU A 219 1.00 -7.81 -4.33
CA LEU A 219 1.10 -6.35 -4.37
C LEU A 219 2.44 -5.93 -3.74
N ALA A 220 3.45 -5.74 -4.56
CA ALA A 220 4.78 -5.39 -4.07
C ALA A 220 4.85 -3.90 -3.65
N TYR A 221 5.35 -3.63 -2.45
CA TYR A 221 5.73 -2.28 -2.02
C TYR A 221 7.06 -1.91 -2.68
N SER A 222 7.07 -1.80 -4.00
CA SER A 222 8.28 -1.66 -4.81
C SER A 222 9.03 -0.35 -4.61
N ALA A 223 8.30 0.73 -4.30
CA ALA A 223 8.88 2.05 -4.06
C ALA A 223 8.48 2.56 -2.66
N LYS A 224 9.07 1.96 -1.62
CA LYS A 224 8.86 2.36 -0.22
C LYS A 224 10.05 3.15 0.29
N TYR A 225 9.82 4.40 0.65
CA TYR A 225 10.84 5.36 1.07
C TYR A 225 11.00 5.41 2.59
N ALA A 226 12.23 5.67 3.07
CA ALA A 226 12.52 5.98 4.46
C ALA A 226 11.95 7.36 4.81
N SER A 227 10.69 7.40 5.23
CA SER A 227 9.91 8.63 5.33
C SER A 227 9.65 9.05 6.78
N ALA A 228 9.66 10.37 7.01
CA ALA A 228 9.22 11.00 8.25
C ALA A 228 7.69 10.87 8.48
N PHE A 229 6.92 10.57 7.43
CA PHE A 229 5.46 10.47 7.50
C PHE A 229 4.94 9.15 8.10
N TYR A 230 5.80 8.25 8.59
CA TYR A 230 5.38 6.98 9.21
C TYR A 230 5.17 7.05 10.73
N GLY A 231 5.45 8.18 11.37
CA GLY A 231 5.36 8.31 12.83
C GLY A 231 4.06 7.77 13.42
N PRO A 232 2.86 8.23 12.96
CA PRO A 232 1.59 7.75 13.52
C PRO A 232 1.29 6.26 13.27
N PHE A 233 1.81 5.65 12.19
CA PHE A 233 1.68 4.22 11.95
C PHE A 233 2.41 3.39 13.01
N ARG A 234 3.61 3.83 13.41
CA ARG A 234 4.39 3.13 14.45
C ARG A 234 3.66 3.12 15.79
N ASP A 235 2.97 4.22 16.15
CA ASP A 235 2.06 4.26 17.29
C ASP A 235 0.94 3.22 17.12
N ALA A 236 0.31 3.17 15.95
CA ALA A 236 -0.82 2.29 15.68
C ALA A 236 -0.50 0.80 15.82
N VAL A 237 0.67 0.35 15.36
CA VAL A 237 1.13 -1.05 15.46
C VAL A 237 1.96 -1.34 16.73
N GLY A 238 2.20 -0.32 17.58
CA GLY A 238 2.95 -0.46 18.83
C GLY A 238 4.45 -0.72 18.63
N SER A 239 5.05 -0.29 17.52
CA SER A 239 6.48 -0.48 17.23
C SER A 239 7.32 0.80 17.43
N GLY A 240 6.72 1.90 17.91
CA GLY A 240 7.36 3.20 17.98
C GLY A 240 8.60 3.25 18.87
N ASP A 241 8.55 2.59 20.00
CA ASP A 241 9.63 2.58 21.01
C ASP A 241 10.62 1.41 20.83
N LEU A 242 10.34 0.48 19.89
CA LEU A 242 11.14 -0.73 19.69
C LEU A 242 12.27 -0.54 18.67
N LEU A 243 12.15 0.44 17.75
CA LEU A 243 13.06 0.55 16.61
C LEU A 243 14.50 0.87 17.03
N ALA A 244 15.39 -0.10 16.85
CA ALA A 244 16.82 0.05 17.04
C ALA A 244 17.47 0.74 15.83
N GLY A 245 17.75 2.05 15.90
CA GLY A 245 18.34 2.80 14.81
C GLY A 245 17.32 3.35 13.81
N ASP A 246 17.53 3.11 12.50
CA ASP A 246 16.61 3.55 11.44
C ASP A 246 16.43 2.47 10.37
N LYS A 247 15.52 2.69 9.42
CA LYS A 247 15.18 1.75 8.34
C LYS A 247 15.87 2.09 7.00
N LYS A 248 16.87 3.00 6.98
CA LYS A 248 17.50 3.51 5.74
C LYS A 248 18.40 2.50 5.05
N THR A 249 18.74 1.40 5.70
CA THR A 249 19.56 0.33 5.11
C THR A 249 18.77 -0.54 4.12
N TYR A 250 17.43 -0.42 4.10
CA TYR A 250 16.56 -1.18 3.20
C TYR A 250 15.37 -0.37 2.63
N GLN A 251 14.92 0.71 3.28
CA GLN A 251 13.96 1.64 2.67
C GLN A 251 14.70 2.68 1.83
N MET A 252 14.12 3.06 0.70
CA MET A 252 14.73 3.95 -0.28
C MET A 252 14.99 5.36 0.28
N ASP A 253 16.05 5.99 -0.21
CA ASP A 253 16.35 7.39 0.13
C ASP A 253 15.30 8.33 -0.51
N PRO A 254 14.68 9.25 0.25
CA PRO A 254 13.75 10.24 -0.29
C PRO A 254 14.31 11.12 -1.40
N ALA A 255 15.63 11.22 -1.54
CA ALA A 255 16.28 11.97 -2.62
C ALA A 255 16.25 11.26 -3.98
N ASN A 256 15.93 9.95 -4.03
CA ASN A 256 16.09 9.13 -5.23
C ASN A 256 14.74 8.82 -5.90
N ALA A 257 14.58 9.15 -7.16
CA ALA A 257 13.41 8.80 -7.97
C ALA A 257 13.74 7.77 -9.08
N GLU A 258 14.99 7.76 -9.59
CA GLU A 258 15.41 6.77 -10.61
C GLU A 258 15.52 5.36 -10.03
N GLU A 259 15.92 5.24 -8.78
CA GLU A 259 15.98 3.98 -8.02
C GLU A 259 14.62 3.29 -7.98
N ALA A 260 13.53 4.04 -7.76
CA ALA A 260 12.19 3.50 -7.76
C ALA A 260 11.81 2.75 -9.04
N LEU A 261 12.27 3.22 -10.19
CA LEU A 261 12.00 2.54 -11.46
C LEU A 261 12.77 1.22 -11.57
N ARG A 262 13.95 1.13 -10.96
CA ARG A 262 14.73 -0.12 -10.93
C ARG A 262 14.10 -1.13 -9.97
N GLU A 263 13.69 -0.70 -8.78
CA GLU A 263 12.98 -1.54 -7.80
C GLU A 263 11.70 -2.12 -8.40
N VAL A 264 10.88 -1.26 -9.03
CA VAL A 264 9.65 -1.70 -9.70
C VAL A 264 9.94 -2.69 -10.83
N ALA A 265 10.98 -2.47 -11.63
CA ALA A 265 11.36 -3.38 -12.71
C ALA A 265 11.73 -4.77 -12.16
N LEU A 266 12.53 -4.82 -11.08
CA LEU A 266 12.95 -6.07 -10.44
C LEU A 266 11.73 -6.82 -9.86
N ASP A 267 10.88 -6.14 -9.07
CA ASP A 267 9.69 -6.75 -8.50
C ASP A 267 8.72 -7.32 -9.58
N LEU A 268 8.58 -6.63 -10.72
CA LEU A 268 7.78 -7.11 -11.85
C LEU A 268 8.41 -8.33 -12.53
N GLU A 269 9.73 -8.34 -12.71
CA GLU A 269 10.46 -9.51 -13.25
C GLU A 269 10.39 -10.71 -12.30
N GLU A 270 10.31 -10.48 -11.01
CA GLU A 270 10.14 -11.47 -9.95
C GLU A 270 8.70 -11.99 -9.81
N GLY A 271 7.72 -11.38 -10.47
CA GLY A 271 6.34 -11.88 -10.53
C GLY A 271 5.33 -11.09 -9.70
N ALA A 272 5.57 -9.81 -9.40
CA ALA A 272 4.55 -8.94 -8.83
C ALA A 272 3.39 -8.72 -9.82
N ASP A 273 2.15 -8.87 -9.35
CA ASP A 273 0.94 -8.58 -10.13
C ASP A 273 0.61 -7.09 -10.13
N MET A 274 0.94 -6.42 -9.04
CA MET A 274 0.67 -5.00 -8.77
C MET A 274 1.86 -4.40 -8.02
N VAL A 275 2.08 -3.09 -8.18
CA VAL A 275 3.15 -2.37 -7.50
C VAL A 275 2.61 -1.19 -6.69
N MET A 276 3.31 -0.79 -5.62
CA MET A 276 2.90 0.29 -4.74
C MET A 276 4.01 1.31 -4.54
N VAL A 277 3.62 2.58 -4.54
CA VAL A 277 4.45 3.71 -4.10
C VAL A 277 4.01 4.14 -2.70
N LYS A 278 4.93 4.23 -1.75
CA LYS A 278 4.69 4.60 -0.36
C LYS A 278 5.83 5.49 0.18
N PRO A 279 5.54 6.67 0.72
CA PRO A 279 4.25 7.39 0.84
C PRO A 279 3.63 7.87 -0.48
N GLY A 280 2.46 8.49 -0.39
CA GLY A 280 1.67 8.97 -1.53
C GLY A 280 1.96 10.42 -1.94
N LEU A 281 1.40 11.42 -1.22
CA LEU A 281 1.44 12.84 -1.62
C LEU A 281 2.85 13.39 -1.89
N PRO A 282 3.87 13.07 -1.06
CA PRO A 282 5.23 13.56 -1.32
C PRO A 282 5.90 12.94 -2.55
N TYR A 283 5.31 11.87 -3.13
CA TYR A 283 5.90 11.05 -4.20
C TYR A 283 4.98 10.90 -5.41
N LEU A 284 4.11 11.89 -5.69
CA LEU A 284 3.24 11.90 -6.88
C LEU A 284 4.02 11.85 -8.19
N ASP A 285 5.21 12.41 -8.21
CA ASP A 285 6.15 12.33 -9.33
C ASP A 285 6.62 10.89 -9.58
N VAL A 286 6.92 10.13 -8.52
CA VAL A 286 7.29 8.71 -8.61
C VAL A 286 6.09 7.89 -9.09
N VAL A 287 4.89 8.11 -8.53
CA VAL A 287 3.65 7.45 -8.99
C VAL A 287 3.46 7.65 -10.50
N ARG A 288 3.59 8.90 -10.97
CA ARG A 288 3.46 9.24 -12.39
C ARG A 288 4.51 8.54 -13.25
N ARG A 289 5.77 8.54 -12.80
CA ARG A 289 6.88 7.91 -13.52
C ARG A 289 6.73 6.39 -13.61
N VAL A 290 6.35 5.73 -12.52
CA VAL A 290 6.08 4.28 -12.50
C VAL A 290 4.96 3.95 -13.48
N LYS A 291 3.83 4.66 -13.40
CA LYS A 291 2.69 4.44 -14.30
C LYS A 291 3.04 4.65 -15.76
N ASP A 292 3.76 5.72 -16.09
CA ASP A 292 4.16 6.01 -17.47
C ASP A 292 5.20 5.02 -18.02
N THR A 293 6.05 4.49 -17.15
CA THR A 293 7.12 3.59 -17.58
C THR A 293 6.64 2.16 -17.80
N PHE A 294 5.84 1.64 -16.88
CA PHE A 294 5.48 0.21 -16.86
C PHE A 294 4.03 -0.06 -17.30
N GLY A 295 3.11 0.87 -17.11
CA GLY A 295 1.70 0.69 -17.48
C GLY A 295 0.94 -0.37 -16.67
N VAL A 296 1.53 -0.87 -15.58
CA VAL A 296 0.96 -1.90 -14.71
C VAL A 296 0.00 -1.32 -13.69
N PRO A 297 -0.81 -2.15 -13.00
CA PRO A 297 -1.59 -1.70 -11.86
C PRO A 297 -0.68 -1.09 -10.78
N THR A 298 -0.85 0.22 -10.53
CA THR A 298 -0.01 1.01 -9.63
C THR A 298 -0.84 1.52 -8.48
N MET A 299 -0.56 1.05 -7.27
CA MET A 299 -1.22 1.48 -6.05
C MET A 299 -0.41 2.59 -5.37
N VAL A 300 -1.08 3.33 -4.52
CA VAL A 300 -0.43 4.36 -3.69
C VAL A 300 -0.94 4.26 -2.26
N TYR A 301 -0.08 4.52 -1.28
CA TYR A 301 -0.49 4.58 0.12
C TYR A 301 -0.45 6.02 0.62
N GLN A 302 -1.65 6.59 0.89
CA GLN A 302 -1.77 7.79 1.72
C GLN A 302 -1.49 7.41 3.16
N VAL A 303 -0.25 7.60 3.60
CA VAL A 303 0.23 7.07 4.87
C VAL A 303 -0.27 7.87 6.09
N SER A 304 -0.03 7.32 7.26
CA SER A 304 -0.52 7.82 8.54
C SER A 304 -0.19 9.29 8.80
N GLY A 305 1.02 9.74 8.46
CA GLY A 305 1.43 11.15 8.63
C GLY A 305 0.70 12.08 7.67
N GLU A 306 0.41 11.63 6.44
CA GLU A 306 -0.38 12.42 5.48
C GLU A 306 -1.81 12.60 5.98
N TYR A 307 -2.43 11.50 6.46
CA TYR A 307 -3.76 11.52 7.06
C TYR A 307 -3.79 12.41 8.31
N ALA A 308 -2.86 12.21 9.25
CA ALA A 308 -2.78 12.98 10.49
C ALA A 308 -2.58 14.49 10.23
N MET A 309 -1.78 14.85 9.23
CA MET A 309 -1.53 16.24 8.82
C MET A 309 -2.82 16.91 8.33
N LEU A 310 -3.65 16.22 7.52
CA LEU A 310 -4.94 16.74 7.07
C LEU A 310 -5.91 16.91 8.25
N ARG A 311 -5.98 15.93 9.15
CA ARG A 311 -6.81 16.01 10.37
C ARG A 311 -6.37 17.15 11.29
N ALA A 312 -5.07 17.30 11.52
CA ALA A 312 -4.53 18.35 12.38
C ALA A 312 -4.81 19.76 11.81
N ALA A 313 -4.59 19.96 10.51
CA ALA A 313 -4.89 21.23 9.85
C ALA A 313 -6.39 21.58 9.91
N ALA A 314 -7.26 20.58 9.74
CA ALA A 314 -8.69 20.76 9.84
C ALA A 314 -9.15 21.07 11.28
N ALA A 315 -8.60 20.36 12.27
CA ALA A 315 -8.91 20.61 13.68
C ALA A 315 -8.55 22.02 14.13
N ASN A 316 -7.52 22.63 13.52
CA ASN A 316 -7.16 24.03 13.73
C ASN A 316 -7.96 25.03 12.87
N GLY A 317 -8.91 24.56 12.06
CA GLY A 317 -9.73 25.43 11.20
C GLY A 317 -9.00 26.00 9.98
N TRP A 318 -7.81 25.49 9.64
CA TRP A 318 -7.01 26.00 8.52
C TRP A 318 -7.42 25.42 7.18
N LEU A 319 -7.98 24.19 7.18
CA LEU A 319 -8.47 23.48 6.00
C LEU A 319 -9.88 22.91 6.27
N ASP A 320 -10.67 22.82 5.21
CA ASP A 320 -11.87 22.00 5.18
C ASP A 320 -11.42 20.55 4.93
N TYR A 321 -11.58 19.68 5.94
CA TYR A 321 -11.12 18.29 5.87
C TYR A 321 -11.71 17.54 4.68
N ASP A 322 -13.02 17.67 4.49
CA ASP A 322 -13.74 16.94 3.47
C ASP A 322 -13.27 17.27 2.05
N LYS A 323 -13.03 18.55 1.82
CA LYS A 323 -12.48 19.02 0.54
C LYS A 323 -11.03 18.60 0.37
N ALA A 324 -10.22 18.76 1.41
CA ALA A 324 -8.79 18.46 1.34
C ALA A 324 -8.51 16.97 1.13
N VAL A 325 -9.25 16.07 1.81
CA VAL A 325 -9.08 14.62 1.61
C VAL A 325 -9.51 14.20 0.21
N MET A 326 -10.67 14.67 -0.28
CA MET A 326 -11.14 14.32 -1.61
C MET A 326 -10.22 14.87 -2.71
N GLU A 327 -9.66 16.06 -2.53
CA GLU A 327 -8.67 16.63 -3.46
C GLU A 327 -7.37 15.83 -3.46
N SER A 328 -6.89 15.37 -2.28
CA SER A 328 -5.69 14.54 -2.18
C SER A 328 -5.88 13.18 -2.86
N LEU A 329 -7.04 12.54 -2.68
CA LEU A 329 -7.38 11.28 -3.35
C LEU A 329 -7.44 11.45 -4.88
N LEU A 330 -8.05 12.55 -5.35
CA LEU A 330 -8.07 12.87 -6.77
C LEU A 330 -6.67 13.18 -7.33
N ALA A 331 -5.77 13.74 -6.50
CA ALA A 331 -4.38 13.99 -6.91
C ALA A 331 -3.62 12.69 -7.18
N PHE A 332 -3.85 11.64 -6.41
CA PHE A 332 -3.30 10.30 -6.69
C PHE A 332 -3.82 9.74 -8.01
N LYS A 333 -5.12 9.84 -8.28
CA LYS A 333 -5.70 9.43 -9.57
C LYS A 333 -5.08 10.20 -10.73
N ARG A 334 -4.91 11.52 -10.59
CA ARG A 334 -4.28 12.37 -11.62
C ARG A 334 -2.80 12.00 -11.83
N ALA A 335 -2.10 11.54 -10.79
CA ALA A 335 -0.75 11.02 -10.91
C ALA A 335 -0.69 9.65 -11.59
N GLY A 336 -1.82 8.93 -11.71
CA GLY A 336 -1.90 7.66 -12.41
C GLY A 336 -2.11 6.44 -11.51
N ALA A 337 -2.41 6.65 -10.21
CA ALA A 337 -2.75 5.54 -9.33
C ALA A 337 -4.04 4.84 -9.75
N ASP A 338 -4.02 3.51 -9.78
CA ASP A 338 -5.21 2.69 -10.04
C ASP A 338 -6.05 2.54 -8.77
N ALA A 339 -5.42 2.30 -7.61
CA ALA A 339 -6.09 2.32 -6.33
C ALA A 339 -5.25 2.98 -5.22
N ILE A 340 -5.91 3.30 -4.11
CA ILE A 340 -5.36 4.14 -3.05
C ILE A 340 -5.66 3.49 -1.70
N LEU A 341 -4.60 3.11 -0.96
CA LEU A 341 -4.73 2.78 0.45
C LEU A 341 -4.86 4.08 1.24
N THR A 342 -5.98 4.25 1.93
CA THR A 342 -6.24 5.44 2.73
C THR A 342 -7.10 5.14 3.95
N TYR A 343 -6.74 5.69 5.10
CA TYR A 343 -7.54 5.60 6.34
C TYR A 343 -8.88 6.34 6.22
N ALA A 344 -9.00 7.24 5.24
CA ALA A 344 -10.24 7.94 4.95
C ALA A 344 -11.20 7.15 4.03
N ALA A 345 -10.88 5.89 3.65
CA ALA A 345 -11.66 5.13 2.68
C ALA A 345 -13.16 5.03 3.03
N PRO A 346 -13.60 4.71 4.27
CA PRO A 346 -15.03 4.67 4.60
C PRO A 346 -15.72 6.03 4.45
N GLU A 347 -15.05 7.12 4.88
CA GLU A 347 -15.60 8.48 4.78
C GLU A 347 -15.68 8.94 3.31
N ALA A 348 -14.64 8.64 2.53
CA ALA A 348 -14.59 8.96 1.10
C ALA A 348 -15.66 8.18 0.31
N ALA A 349 -15.83 6.89 0.60
CA ALA A 349 -16.85 6.06 -0.01
C ALA A 349 -18.27 6.61 0.27
N ALA A 350 -18.56 6.99 1.50
CA ALA A 350 -19.84 7.60 1.87
C ALA A 350 -20.12 8.89 1.09
N ARG A 351 -19.09 9.74 0.88
CA ARG A 351 -19.22 10.98 0.09
C ARG A 351 -19.43 10.71 -1.39
N LEU A 352 -18.71 9.75 -1.95
CA LEU A 352 -18.85 9.37 -3.35
C LEU A 352 -20.23 8.81 -3.69
N LYS A 353 -20.88 8.17 -2.71
CA LYS A 353 -22.28 7.71 -2.84
C LYS A 353 -23.32 8.83 -2.73
N ALA A 354 -23.02 9.85 -1.93
CA ALA A 354 -23.96 10.96 -1.71
C ALA A 354 -24.00 11.96 -2.89
N GLY A 355 -23.12 11.85 -3.90
CA GLY A 355 -23.09 12.67 -5.12
C GLY A 355 -22.08 13.76 -5.12
#